data_21718352cc51e528057ea45d6675e26a
#
_entry.id   21718352cc51e528057ea45d6675e26a
#
_cell.length_a   1.000
_cell.length_b   1.000
_cell.length_c   1.000
_cell.angle_alpha   90.00
_cell.angle_beta   90.00
_cell.angle_gamma   90.00
#
_symmetry.space_group_name_H-M   'P 1'
#
loop_
_entity.id
_entity.type
_entity.pdbx_description
1 polymer ?
#
loop_
_entity_poly.entity_id
_entity_poly.type
_entity_poly.pdbx_seq_one_letter_code
_entity_poly.pdbx_strand_id
1 'polypeptide(L)'
;MSKNIMLTLCITALLYSCTATKSSSDFSNEIFVDVEQSVELPLQRGRIIPLETSDSSLLYDIVSIDQVKDKYFIRSRNKILTFDTEGNYLYNISGIGQGNKEYVNLSSFFIKNEELCIYDFNQGRVLVFAPSGRYLRTEKAVKNSDVECVPQLIRPYGKNKYIAKNSFNGTPGYVTPALSLL
;
A
#
# COMPACT_ATOMS: atom_id res chain seq x y z
N MET A 1 45.86 -14.67 -50.78
CA MET A 1 46.03 -14.54 -49.31
C MET A 1 45.03 -13.57 -48.63
N SER A 2 44.03 -12.98 -49.29
CA SER A 2 43.18 -11.93 -48.67
C SER A 2 41.79 -12.41 -48.20
N LYS A 3 41.22 -13.47 -48.74
CA LYS A 3 39.87 -13.95 -48.39
C LYS A 3 39.77 -14.62 -47.00
N ASN A 4 40.82 -15.30 -46.57
CA ASN A 4 40.80 -16.02 -45.27
C ASN A 4 41.00 -15.08 -44.09
N ILE A 5 41.67 -13.95 -44.26
CA ILE A 5 41.87 -12.94 -43.19
C ILE A 5 40.57 -12.20 -42.92
N MET A 6 39.76 -11.93 -43.94
CA MET A 6 38.47 -11.23 -43.81
C MET A 6 37.41 -12.10 -43.11
N LEU A 7 37.43 -13.43 -43.36
CA LEU A 7 36.52 -14.38 -42.73
C LEU A 7 36.84 -14.55 -41.22
N THR A 8 38.14 -14.57 -40.88
CA THR A 8 38.56 -14.68 -39.47
C THR A 8 38.22 -13.43 -38.66
N LEU A 9 38.29 -12.23 -39.27
CA LEU A 9 37.92 -10.97 -38.62
C LEU A 9 36.43 -10.87 -38.37
N CYS A 10 35.57 -11.41 -39.26
CA CYS A 10 34.11 -11.43 -39.04
C CYS A 10 33.68 -12.40 -37.93
N ILE A 11 34.38 -13.54 -37.76
CA ILE A 11 34.04 -14.51 -36.71
C ILE A 11 34.45 -14.01 -35.33
N THR A 12 35.53 -13.23 -35.18
CA THR A 12 35.94 -12.64 -33.92
C THR A 12 35.02 -11.48 -33.49
N ALA A 13 34.42 -10.75 -34.44
CA ALA A 13 33.47 -9.69 -34.13
C ALA A 13 32.10 -10.20 -33.60
N LEU A 14 31.71 -11.42 -33.95
CA LEU A 14 30.46 -12.03 -33.48
C LEU A 14 30.56 -12.60 -32.05
N LEU A 15 31.75 -12.78 -31.49
CA LEU A 15 31.93 -13.27 -30.12
C LEU A 15 31.94 -12.16 -29.05
N TYR A 16 31.97 -10.88 -29.46
CA TYR A 16 32.00 -9.74 -28.52
C TYR A 16 30.63 -9.13 -28.24
N SER A 17 29.52 -9.68 -28.78
CA SER A 17 28.19 -9.09 -28.69
C SER A 17 27.31 -9.74 -27.62
N CYS A 18 27.84 -10.28 -26.55
CA CYS A 18 27.03 -10.76 -25.43
C CYS A 18 27.68 -10.43 -24.07
N THR A 19 27.97 -9.16 -23.84
CA THR A 19 27.99 -8.67 -22.45
C THR A 19 26.57 -8.25 -22.10
N ALA A 20 25.79 -9.20 -21.60
CA ALA A 20 24.59 -8.86 -20.84
C ALA A 20 25.04 -7.98 -19.67
N THR A 21 24.80 -6.69 -19.77
CA THR A 21 24.83 -5.79 -18.63
C THR A 21 23.79 -6.31 -17.65
N LYS A 22 24.21 -7.14 -16.68
CA LYS A 22 23.45 -7.31 -15.47
C LYS A 22 23.29 -5.92 -14.88
N SER A 23 22.13 -5.34 -15.01
CA SER A 23 21.70 -4.27 -14.15
C SER A 23 21.63 -4.89 -12.75
N SER A 24 22.71 -4.82 -12.03
CA SER A 24 22.70 -5.03 -10.59
C SER A 24 21.90 -3.87 -10.03
N SER A 25 20.62 -4.08 -9.79
CA SER A 25 19.91 -3.26 -8.84
C SER A 25 20.66 -3.46 -7.51
N ASP A 26 21.43 -2.46 -7.16
CA ASP A 26 22.18 -2.43 -5.91
C ASP A 26 21.15 -2.32 -4.78
N PHE A 27 20.61 -3.45 -4.34
CA PHE A 27 19.84 -3.55 -3.09
C PHE A 27 20.84 -3.51 -1.93
N SER A 28 21.46 -2.33 -1.74
CA SER A 28 22.45 -2.09 -0.69
C SER A 28 21.90 -2.14 0.74
N ASN A 29 20.64 -2.51 0.93
CA ASN A 29 20.01 -2.66 2.23
C ASN A 29 19.26 -4.00 2.34
N GLU A 30 19.97 -5.11 2.25
CA GLU A 30 19.44 -6.38 2.70
C GLU A 30 19.35 -6.36 4.24
N ILE A 31 18.12 -6.45 4.75
CA ILE A 31 17.90 -6.63 6.18
C ILE A 31 17.94 -8.13 6.44
N PHE A 32 19.05 -8.61 7.02
CA PHE A 32 19.15 -9.97 7.51
C PHE A 32 18.36 -10.05 8.83
N VAL A 33 17.29 -10.82 8.84
CA VAL A 33 16.55 -11.15 10.06
C VAL A 33 17.11 -12.47 10.57
N ASP A 34 17.83 -12.42 11.69
CA ASP A 34 18.27 -13.62 12.38
C ASP A 34 17.07 -14.24 13.11
N VAL A 35 16.56 -15.32 12.55
CA VAL A 35 15.37 -16.03 13.09
C VAL A 35 15.71 -16.85 14.35
N GLU A 36 16.99 -17.10 14.61
CA GLU A 36 17.44 -17.86 15.78
C GLU A 36 17.44 -17.00 17.05
N GLN A 37 17.46 -15.69 16.93
CA GLN A 37 17.31 -14.76 18.03
C GLN A 37 15.85 -14.33 18.20
N SER A 38 14.98 -15.25 18.56
CA SER A 38 13.61 -14.90 18.95
C SER A 38 13.65 -14.19 20.32
N VAL A 39 13.36 -12.90 20.31
CA VAL A 39 13.11 -12.16 21.55
C VAL A 39 11.64 -12.36 21.90
N GLU A 40 11.38 -12.93 23.08
CA GLU A 40 10.03 -12.92 23.64
C GLU A 40 9.60 -11.47 23.84
N LEU A 41 8.63 -11.02 23.04
CA LEU A 41 8.02 -9.72 23.27
C LEU A 41 7.21 -9.81 24.57
N PRO A 42 7.50 -8.95 25.58
CA PRO A 42 6.72 -8.92 26.80
C PRO A 42 5.32 -8.39 26.47
N LEU A 43 4.42 -9.27 26.10
CA LEU A 43 3.01 -8.94 25.88
C LEU A 43 2.40 -8.61 27.24
N GLN A 44 2.25 -7.34 27.54
CA GLN A 44 1.45 -6.89 28.68
C GLN A 44 -0.03 -7.14 28.37
N ARG A 45 -0.78 -7.53 29.40
CA ARG A 45 -2.22 -7.71 29.31
C ARG A 45 -2.86 -6.38 28.88
N GLY A 46 -3.38 -6.33 27.65
CA GLY A 46 -4.08 -5.16 27.13
C GLY A 46 -5.49 -5.01 27.75
N ARG A 47 -6.08 -3.86 27.54
CA ARG A 47 -7.49 -3.61 27.84
C ARG A 47 -8.34 -4.29 26.74
N ILE A 48 -9.38 -5.01 27.16
CA ILE A 48 -10.43 -5.51 26.27
C ILE A 48 -11.51 -4.43 26.15
N ILE A 49 -11.80 -4.00 24.92
CA ILE A 49 -12.82 -3.01 24.61
C ILE A 49 -13.93 -3.74 23.84
N PRO A 50 -15.10 -3.98 24.47
CA PRO A 50 -16.25 -4.52 23.76
C PRO A 50 -16.79 -3.46 22.79
N LEU A 51 -17.04 -3.84 21.55
CA LEU A 51 -17.62 -2.93 20.57
C LEU A 51 -19.15 -3.04 20.58
N GLU A 52 -19.80 -1.89 20.54
CA GLU A 52 -21.25 -1.82 20.39
C GLU A 52 -21.69 -2.56 19.12
N THR A 53 -22.67 -3.46 19.27
CA THR A 53 -23.20 -4.25 18.17
C THR A 53 -24.66 -3.90 17.94
N SER A 54 -24.96 -3.32 16.79
CA SER A 54 -26.28 -2.97 16.30
C SER A 54 -26.35 -3.20 14.79
N ASP A 55 -27.50 -3.05 14.19
CA ASP A 55 -27.64 -3.15 12.72
C ASP A 55 -26.73 -2.15 11.98
N SER A 56 -26.44 -1.00 12.58
CA SER A 56 -25.57 0.04 12.00
C SER A 56 -24.08 -0.24 12.22
N SER A 57 -23.73 -0.90 13.31
CA SER A 57 -22.34 -1.15 13.75
C SER A 57 -21.87 -2.59 13.53
N LEU A 58 -22.67 -3.43 12.86
CA LEU A 58 -22.34 -4.84 12.63
C LEU A 58 -21.05 -4.97 11.80
N LEU A 59 -20.06 -5.63 12.40
CA LEU A 59 -18.82 -6.02 11.76
C LEU A 59 -18.96 -7.44 11.21
N TYR A 60 -18.68 -7.62 9.93
CA TYR A 60 -18.65 -8.96 9.30
C TYR A 60 -17.26 -9.58 9.35
N ASP A 61 -16.25 -8.74 9.17
CA ASP A 61 -14.84 -9.08 9.22
C ASP A 61 -14.05 -7.85 9.69
N ILE A 62 -12.87 -8.07 10.21
CA ILE A 62 -11.95 -7.00 10.57
C ILE A 62 -10.73 -7.10 9.65
N VAL A 63 -10.68 -6.24 8.64
CA VAL A 63 -9.58 -6.21 7.67
C VAL A 63 -8.40 -5.41 8.20
N SER A 64 -8.68 -4.28 8.84
CA SER A 64 -7.66 -3.43 9.47
C SER A 64 -8.29 -2.48 10.48
N ILE A 65 -7.48 -2.06 11.44
CA ILE A 65 -7.84 -1.11 12.49
C ILE A 65 -6.76 -0.03 12.52
N ASP A 66 -7.20 1.22 12.59
CA ASP A 66 -6.33 2.38 12.84
C ASP A 66 -6.96 3.25 13.93
N GLN A 67 -6.12 3.99 14.66
CA GLN A 67 -6.57 4.89 15.73
C GLN A 67 -6.11 6.33 15.45
N VAL A 68 -7.03 7.27 15.62
CA VAL A 68 -6.73 8.71 15.64
C VAL A 68 -7.35 9.31 16.87
N LYS A 69 -6.52 9.89 17.76
CA LYS A 69 -6.96 10.49 19.02
C LYS A 69 -7.82 9.52 19.84
N ASP A 70 -9.07 9.84 19.99
CA ASP A 70 -10.08 9.14 20.79
C ASP A 70 -10.99 8.23 19.95
N LYS A 71 -10.60 7.90 18.71
CA LYS A 71 -11.43 7.12 17.80
C LYS A 71 -10.68 5.94 17.20
N TYR A 72 -11.37 4.81 17.13
CA TYR A 72 -10.97 3.64 16.37
C TYR A 72 -11.71 3.62 15.04
N PHE A 73 -10.95 3.41 13.96
CA PHE A 73 -11.46 3.23 12.61
C PHE A 73 -11.25 1.77 12.23
N ILE A 74 -12.33 1.06 12.02
CA ILE A 74 -12.31 -0.37 11.74
C ILE A 74 -12.86 -0.62 10.34
N ARG A 75 -12.02 -1.15 9.46
CA ARG A 75 -12.46 -1.55 8.14
C ARG A 75 -13.14 -2.91 8.20
N SER A 76 -14.38 -2.95 7.74
CA SER A 76 -15.14 -4.16 7.51
C SER A 76 -15.69 -4.14 6.09
N ARG A 77 -15.24 -5.07 5.26
CA ARG A 77 -15.57 -5.11 3.83
C ARG A 77 -15.28 -3.76 3.14
N ASN A 78 -16.31 -3.13 2.57
CA ASN A 78 -16.24 -1.87 1.83
C ASN A 78 -16.70 -0.65 2.64
N LYS A 79 -16.68 -0.72 3.95
CA LYS A 79 -17.02 0.40 4.85
C LYS A 79 -15.99 0.52 5.96
N ILE A 80 -15.90 1.69 6.54
CA ILE A 80 -15.12 1.96 7.75
C ILE A 80 -16.09 2.34 8.84
N LEU A 81 -16.13 1.58 9.91
CA LEU A 81 -16.91 1.89 11.11
C LEU A 81 -16.03 2.62 12.09
N THR A 82 -16.59 3.62 12.75
CA THR A 82 -15.89 4.45 13.73
C THR A 82 -16.49 4.25 15.10
N PHE A 83 -15.63 3.98 16.08
CA PHE A 83 -15.97 3.80 17.48
C PHE A 83 -15.17 4.77 18.35
N ASP A 84 -15.68 5.11 19.51
CA ASP A 84 -14.91 5.83 20.53
C ASP A 84 -13.98 4.88 21.31
N THR A 85 -13.24 5.42 22.27
CA THR A 85 -12.32 4.64 23.12
C THR A 85 -13.01 3.67 24.07
N GLU A 86 -14.31 3.82 24.29
CA GLU A 86 -15.12 2.92 25.11
C GLU A 86 -15.79 1.82 24.29
N GLY A 87 -15.70 1.91 22.93
CA GLY A 87 -16.28 0.95 22.00
C GLY A 87 -17.70 1.31 21.54
N ASN A 88 -18.21 2.50 21.86
CA ASN A 88 -19.49 2.95 21.36
C ASN A 88 -19.40 3.34 19.89
N TYR A 89 -20.39 2.93 19.11
CA TYR A 89 -20.46 3.27 17.69
C TYR A 89 -20.75 4.76 17.48
N LEU A 90 -20.02 5.40 16.59
CA LEU A 90 -20.19 6.81 16.27
C LEU A 90 -20.84 7.02 14.89
N TYR A 91 -20.22 6.48 13.85
CA TYR A 91 -20.69 6.58 12.46
C TYR A 91 -19.91 5.64 11.56
N ASN A 92 -20.35 5.50 10.31
CA ASN A 92 -19.60 4.82 9.27
C ASN A 92 -19.24 5.77 8.12
N ILE A 93 -18.17 5.42 7.41
CA ILE A 93 -17.82 5.99 6.12
C ILE A 93 -18.08 4.91 5.09
N SER A 94 -19.14 5.07 4.33
CA SER A 94 -19.57 4.16 3.28
C SER A 94 -20.12 4.97 2.12
N GLY A 95 -19.28 5.27 1.15
CA GLY A 95 -19.70 5.96 -0.06
C GLY A 95 -19.30 5.13 -1.28
N ILE A 96 -20.05 4.05 -1.57
CA ILE A 96 -19.77 3.21 -2.74
C ILE A 96 -20.40 3.88 -3.96
N GLY A 97 -19.56 4.23 -4.94
CA GLY A 97 -19.98 4.87 -6.16
C GLY A 97 -18.83 5.48 -6.94
N GLN A 98 -19.14 6.27 -7.97
CA GLN A 98 -18.15 6.90 -8.85
C GLN A 98 -18.06 8.42 -8.67
N GLY A 99 -18.84 8.99 -7.76
CA GLY A 99 -18.84 10.41 -7.48
C GLY A 99 -17.55 10.88 -6.79
N ASN A 100 -17.37 12.19 -6.69
CA ASN A 100 -16.15 12.81 -6.13
C ASN A 100 -15.90 12.47 -4.65
N LYS A 101 -16.93 12.08 -3.91
CA LYS A 101 -16.86 11.72 -2.48
C LYS A 101 -17.07 10.23 -2.23
N GLU A 102 -17.14 9.45 -3.30
CA GLU A 102 -17.44 8.03 -3.29
C GLU A 102 -16.24 7.24 -3.75
N TYR A 103 -16.16 5.97 -3.40
CA TYR A 103 -15.13 5.04 -3.87
C TYR A 103 -15.79 3.78 -4.44
N VAL A 104 -15.18 3.23 -5.48
CA VAL A 104 -15.65 1.97 -6.08
C VAL A 104 -15.15 0.79 -5.24
N ASN A 105 -13.90 0.86 -4.80
CA ASN A 105 -13.29 -0.18 -4.00
C ASN A 105 -12.40 0.42 -2.90
N LEU A 106 -12.73 0.12 -1.66
CA LEU A 106 -11.89 0.44 -0.52
C LEU A 106 -10.72 -0.57 -0.49
N SER A 107 -9.65 -0.28 -1.23
CA SER A 107 -8.49 -1.17 -1.33
C SER A 107 -7.65 -1.13 -0.07
N SER A 108 -7.40 0.06 0.45
CA SER A 108 -6.79 0.27 1.76
C SER A 108 -7.28 1.57 2.38
N PHE A 109 -7.19 1.67 3.71
CA PHE A 109 -7.26 2.94 4.39
C PHE A 109 -6.07 3.09 5.34
N PHE A 110 -5.73 4.31 5.66
CA PHE A 110 -4.63 4.66 6.57
C PHE A 110 -4.81 6.05 7.11
N ILE A 111 -4.11 6.34 8.20
CA ILE A 111 -4.08 7.67 8.80
C ILE A 111 -2.81 8.40 8.35
N LYS A 112 -2.98 9.64 7.92
CA LYS A 112 -1.88 10.56 7.59
C LYS A 112 -2.22 11.96 8.07
N ASN A 113 -1.35 12.58 8.87
CA ASN A 113 -1.55 13.91 9.45
C ASN A 113 -2.89 14.06 10.18
N GLU A 114 -3.27 13.03 10.95
CA GLU A 114 -4.57 12.93 11.64
C GLU A 114 -5.80 12.90 10.72
N GLU A 115 -5.63 12.77 9.42
CA GLU A 115 -6.71 12.62 8.44
C GLU A 115 -6.87 11.15 8.06
N LEU A 116 -8.09 10.73 7.80
CA LEU A 116 -8.41 9.41 7.28
C LEU A 116 -8.31 9.41 5.75
N CYS A 117 -7.43 8.60 5.22
CA CYS A 117 -7.20 8.45 3.79
C CYS A 117 -7.73 7.10 3.30
N ILE A 118 -8.62 7.11 2.33
CA ILE A 118 -9.18 5.92 1.68
C ILE A 118 -8.58 5.83 0.27
N TYR A 119 -7.88 4.75 -0.02
CA TYR A 119 -7.34 4.48 -1.33
C TYR A 119 -8.32 3.64 -2.16
N ASP A 120 -8.76 4.21 -3.27
CA ASP A 120 -9.56 3.55 -4.29
C ASP A 120 -8.65 3.12 -5.45
N PHE A 121 -8.28 1.85 -5.48
CA PHE A 121 -7.46 1.27 -6.54
C PHE A 121 -8.11 1.42 -7.92
N ASN A 122 -9.42 1.19 -8.03
CA ASN A 122 -10.12 1.20 -9.31
C ASN A 122 -10.08 2.56 -10.00
N GLN A 123 -10.07 3.63 -9.22
CA GLN A 123 -10.03 5.00 -9.73
C GLN A 123 -8.64 5.66 -9.59
N GLY A 124 -7.67 4.96 -9.00
CA GLY A 124 -6.30 5.46 -8.80
C GLY A 124 -6.25 6.76 -7.99
N ARG A 125 -7.07 6.87 -6.94
CA ARG A 125 -7.20 8.09 -6.13
C ARG A 125 -7.27 7.80 -4.64
N VAL A 126 -6.98 8.83 -3.85
CA VAL A 126 -7.13 8.83 -2.39
C VAL A 126 -8.20 9.83 -2.02
N LEU A 127 -9.21 9.38 -1.32
CA LEU A 127 -10.22 10.24 -0.71
C LEU A 127 -9.78 10.55 0.71
N VAL A 128 -9.84 11.80 1.11
CA VAL A 128 -9.39 12.29 2.41
C VAL A 128 -10.57 12.79 3.21
N PHE A 129 -10.68 12.29 4.45
CA PHE A 129 -11.74 12.62 5.39
C PHE A 129 -11.16 13.14 6.69
N ALA A 130 -11.84 14.07 7.32
CA ALA A 130 -11.57 14.42 8.72
C ALA A 130 -11.93 13.27 9.67
N PRO A 131 -11.37 13.21 10.89
CA PRO A 131 -11.77 12.24 11.91
C PRO A 131 -13.24 12.34 12.37
N SER A 132 -13.97 13.31 11.88
CA SER A 132 -15.43 13.44 12.06
C SER A 132 -16.24 12.74 10.96
N GLY A 133 -15.59 12.09 10.00
CA GLY A 133 -16.27 11.50 8.83
C GLY A 133 -16.58 12.50 7.72
N ARG A 134 -16.26 13.80 7.90
CA ARG A 134 -16.49 14.81 6.87
C ARG A 134 -15.46 14.68 5.74
N TYR A 135 -15.93 14.54 4.50
CA TYR A 135 -15.07 14.58 3.32
C TYR A 135 -14.33 15.91 3.21
N LEU A 136 -13.04 15.87 2.92
CA LEU A 136 -12.17 17.04 2.76
C LEU A 136 -11.79 17.27 1.30
N ARG A 137 -11.20 16.28 0.67
CA ARG A 137 -10.68 16.38 -0.70
C ARG A 137 -10.39 15.01 -1.32
N THR A 138 -10.15 15.01 -2.62
CA THR A 138 -9.61 13.84 -3.34
C THR A 138 -8.24 14.18 -3.89
N GLU A 139 -7.29 13.30 -3.70
CA GLU A 139 -5.94 13.38 -4.25
C GLU A 139 -5.78 12.28 -5.30
N LYS A 140 -5.11 12.59 -6.42
CA LYS A 140 -4.75 11.56 -7.40
C LYS A 140 -3.55 10.79 -6.87
N ALA A 141 -3.62 9.47 -6.91
CA ALA A 141 -2.44 8.66 -6.71
C ALA A 141 -1.51 8.87 -7.92
N VAL A 142 -0.29 9.37 -7.66
CA VAL A 142 0.68 9.56 -8.73
C VAL A 142 1.27 8.19 -9.07
N LYS A 143 1.12 7.83 -10.33
CA LYS A 143 1.82 6.71 -10.93
C LYS A 143 3.32 7.08 -10.96
N ASN A 144 4.17 6.27 -10.34
CA ASN A 144 5.61 6.46 -10.55
C ASN A 144 5.89 6.19 -12.04
N SER A 145 6.60 7.11 -12.71
CA SER A 145 6.90 7.04 -14.15
C SER A 145 7.60 5.74 -14.56
N ASP A 146 8.27 5.10 -13.61
CA ASP A 146 9.05 3.89 -13.85
C ASP A 146 8.27 2.57 -13.67
N VAL A 147 7.00 2.66 -13.24
CA VAL A 147 6.16 1.48 -13.00
C VAL A 147 4.81 1.67 -13.68
N GLU A 148 4.54 0.84 -14.67
CA GLU A 148 3.30 0.92 -15.47
C GLU A 148 2.02 0.48 -14.74
N CYS A 149 2.10 0.04 -13.49
CA CYS A 149 0.96 -0.50 -12.77
C CYS A 149 0.46 0.41 -11.66
N VAL A 150 -0.85 0.40 -11.46
CA VAL A 150 -1.49 1.03 -10.31
C VAL A 150 -1.38 0.06 -9.12
N PRO A 151 -0.81 0.46 -7.98
CA PRO A 151 -0.66 -0.43 -6.83
C PRO A 151 -2.03 -0.81 -6.26
N GLN A 152 -2.18 -2.05 -5.83
CA GLN A 152 -3.41 -2.52 -5.20
C GLN A 152 -3.59 -2.01 -3.76
N LEU A 153 -2.49 -1.79 -3.08
CA LEU A 153 -2.47 -1.34 -1.69
C LEU A 153 -1.35 -0.33 -1.50
N ILE A 154 -1.64 0.74 -0.79
CA ILE A 154 -0.64 1.72 -0.37
C ILE A 154 -0.68 1.93 1.14
N ARG A 155 0.48 2.22 1.73
CA ARG A 155 0.63 2.59 3.15
C ARG A 155 1.62 3.74 3.26
N PRO A 156 1.39 4.73 4.13
CA PRO A 156 2.33 5.81 4.34
C PRO A 156 3.66 5.29 4.90
N TYR A 157 4.76 5.84 4.41
CA TYR A 157 6.10 5.60 4.90
C TYR A 157 6.86 6.93 5.01
N GLY A 158 6.94 7.47 6.20
CA GLY A 158 7.51 8.80 6.42
C GLY A 158 6.63 9.94 5.90
N LYS A 159 7.24 11.12 5.72
CA LYS A 159 6.49 12.37 5.55
C LYS A 159 5.73 12.47 4.21
N ASN A 160 6.34 12.02 3.10
CA ASN A 160 5.78 12.15 1.75
C ASN A 160 6.04 10.90 0.89
N LYS A 161 6.17 9.74 1.52
CA LYS A 161 6.45 8.48 0.82
C LYS A 161 5.40 7.45 1.18
N TYR A 162 5.17 6.52 0.27
CA TYR A 162 4.25 5.41 0.46
C TYR A 162 4.92 4.11 0.05
N ILE A 163 4.71 3.07 0.82
CA ILE A 163 5.00 1.70 0.40
C ILE A 163 3.79 1.22 -0.38
N ALA A 164 4.03 0.75 -1.58
CA ALA A 164 2.99 0.24 -2.47
C ALA A 164 3.18 -1.25 -2.71
N LYS A 165 2.10 -2.01 -2.60
CA LYS A 165 2.07 -3.42 -3.00
C LYS A 165 1.41 -3.53 -4.36
N ASN A 166 2.16 -4.02 -5.34
CA ASN A 166 1.62 -4.39 -6.64
C ASN A 166 1.27 -5.87 -6.65
N SER A 167 0.15 -6.20 -7.24
CA SER A 167 -0.19 -7.58 -7.56
C SER A 167 0.23 -7.84 -9.00
N PHE A 168 1.37 -8.47 -9.19
CA PHE A 168 1.69 -9.12 -10.46
C PHE A 168 1.25 -10.58 -10.38
N ASN A 169 0.49 -11.02 -11.37
CA ASN A 169 0.22 -12.43 -11.57
C ASN A 169 1.55 -13.18 -11.79
N GLY A 170 2.02 -13.87 -10.78
CA GLY A 170 3.06 -14.88 -10.92
C GLY A 170 4.47 -14.57 -10.41
N THR A 171 4.75 -13.38 -9.88
CA THR A 171 6.08 -13.10 -9.31
C THR A 171 5.97 -12.66 -7.84
N PRO A 172 6.66 -13.33 -6.90
CA PRO A 172 6.66 -12.90 -5.51
C PRO A 172 7.34 -11.54 -5.37
N GLY A 173 6.59 -10.56 -4.86
CA GLY A 173 7.14 -9.50 -4.07
C GLY A 173 8.07 -8.50 -4.72
N TYR A 174 7.67 -7.81 -5.79
CA TYR A 174 8.31 -6.53 -6.06
C TYR A 174 7.69 -5.46 -5.16
N VAL A 175 8.43 -5.07 -4.13
CA VAL A 175 8.19 -3.82 -3.42
C VAL A 175 8.64 -2.71 -4.36
N THR A 176 7.70 -2.03 -4.99
CA THR A 176 8.05 -0.87 -5.81
C THR A 176 8.43 0.30 -4.92
N PRO A 177 9.40 1.12 -5.33
CA PRO A 177 9.76 2.32 -4.59
C PRO A 177 8.56 3.26 -4.43
N ALA A 178 8.59 3.98 -3.35
CA ALA A 178 7.53 4.82 -2.82
C ALA A 178 6.76 5.63 -3.88
N LEU A 179 5.44 5.49 -3.90
CA LEU A 179 4.53 6.39 -4.59
C LEU A 179 4.47 7.72 -3.85
N SER A 180 4.60 8.83 -4.58
CA SER A 180 4.26 10.16 -4.07
C SER A 180 2.79 10.42 -4.39
N LEU A 181 2.01 10.83 -3.39
CA LEU A 181 0.70 11.45 -3.60
C LEU A 181 0.92 12.97 -3.73
N LEU A 182 0.34 13.58 -4.73
CA LEU A 182 0.33 15.04 -4.92
C LEU A 182 -0.80 15.67 -4.12
#